data_3bafa7ec260f42726008c6fdea5e5812
#
_entry.id   3bafa7ec260f42726008c6fdea5e5812
#
_cell.length_a   1.000
_cell.length_b   1.000
_cell.length_c   1.000
_cell.angle_alpha   90.00
_cell.angle_beta   90.00
_cell.angle_gamma   90.00
#
_symmetry.space_group_name_H-M   'P 1'
#
loop_
_entity.id
_entity.type
_entity.pdbx_description
1 polymer ?
#
loop_
_entity_poly.entity_id
_entity_poly.type
_entity_poly.pdbx_seq_one_letter_code
_entity_poly.pdbx_strand_id
1 'polypeptide(L)'
;GFRAAYGGMQTRCGIEPDLTTLGKIIGGGLPVGAYGGKAEYMRRISPSGDVYQAGTLSGNPLAMAAGLATLSLLKKSDYAALEARVERFSRDLEDIFREKGVAVKIHRLASMFTIFFTDGEIKNFADVKKCDAEAYAAFFRKMRENGIFIAPSAFETAMVSFAHTEEDFARTLEAARRSL
;
A
#
# COMPACT_ATOMS: atom_id res chain seq x y z
N GLY A 1 -1.50 7.70 3.20
CA GLY A 1 -0.41 7.75 4.19
C GLY A 1 -0.57 6.75 5.33
N PHE A 2 -1.78 6.40 5.77
CA PHE A 2 -2.03 5.43 6.86
C PHE A 2 -1.51 4.02 6.61
N ARG A 3 -1.21 3.67 5.37
CA ARG A 3 -0.59 2.38 5.04
C ARG A 3 0.87 2.31 5.51
N ALA A 4 1.58 3.42 5.47
CA ALA A 4 2.99 3.49 5.83
C ALA A 4 3.23 3.75 7.32
N ALA A 5 2.36 4.53 7.95
CA ALA A 5 2.39 4.85 9.37
C ALA A 5 1.06 5.47 9.80
N TYR A 6 0.74 5.42 11.10
CA TYR A 6 -0.48 6.05 11.62
C TYR A 6 -0.51 7.58 11.37
N GLY A 7 0.64 8.26 11.43
CA GLY A 7 0.76 9.68 11.08
C GLY A 7 0.95 9.96 9.58
N GLY A 8 0.90 8.92 8.72
CA GLY A 8 1.12 9.04 7.29
C GLY A 8 2.59 9.21 6.89
N MET A 9 2.83 9.35 5.60
CA MET A 9 4.18 9.53 5.05
C MET A 9 4.84 10.83 5.55
N GLN A 10 4.07 11.87 5.82
CA GLN A 10 4.61 13.11 6.36
C GLN A 10 5.39 12.89 7.65
N THR A 11 4.90 12.02 8.53
CA THR A 11 5.60 11.67 9.78
C THR A 11 6.89 10.88 9.49
N ARG A 12 6.86 9.95 8.55
CA ARG A 12 8.07 9.16 8.19
C ARG A 12 9.16 10.02 7.53
N CYS A 13 8.75 11.00 6.73
CA CYS A 13 9.68 11.86 5.98
C CYS A 13 10.06 13.14 6.74
N GLY A 14 9.46 13.41 7.91
CA GLY A 14 9.68 14.66 8.65
C GLY A 14 9.19 15.90 7.90
N ILE A 15 8.14 15.77 7.09
CA ILE A 15 7.56 16.85 6.29
C ILE A 15 6.39 17.45 7.02
N GLU A 16 6.34 18.78 7.09
CA GLU A 16 5.18 19.55 7.57
C GLU A 16 4.47 20.20 6.37
N PRO A 17 3.43 19.54 5.82
CA PRO A 17 2.72 20.06 4.65
C PRO A 17 1.78 21.21 5.03
N ASP A 18 1.48 22.08 4.08
CA ASP A 18 0.47 23.13 4.25
C ASP A 18 -0.94 22.55 4.27
N LEU A 19 -1.18 21.56 3.39
CA LEU A 19 -2.44 20.81 3.30
C LEU A 19 -2.15 19.32 3.19
N THR A 20 -3.00 18.51 3.84
CA THR A 20 -2.97 17.05 3.78
C THR A 20 -4.30 16.53 3.26
N THR A 21 -4.27 15.64 2.28
CA THR A 21 -5.45 14.93 1.79
C THR A 21 -5.42 13.48 2.26
N LEU A 22 -6.56 12.95 2.64
CA LEU A 22 -6.75 11.61 3.18
C LEU A 22 -7.89 10.89 2.46
N GLY A 23 -7.78 9.58 2.32
CA GLY A 23 -8.79 8.76 1.67
C GLY A 23 -8.58 7.28 1.97
N LYS A 24 -9.29 6.43 1.25
CA LYS A 24 -9.20 4.96 1.33
C LYS A 24 -9.35 4.43 2.77
N ILE A 25 -8.24 4.14 3.45
CA ILE A 25 -8.21 3.55 4.80
C ILE A 25 -9.06 4.32 5.81
N ILE A 26 -9.12 5.66 5.73
CA ILE A 26 -9.91 6.46 6.67
C ILE A 26 -11.41 6.21 6.59
N GLY A 27 -11.88 5.58 5.53
CA GLY A 27 -13.29 5.21 5.36
C GLY A 27 -13.66 3.83 5.89
N GLY A 28 -12.65 3.03 6.31
CA GLY A 28 -12.92 1.67 6.80
C GLY A 28 -13.61 0.77 5.77
N GLY A 29 -13.32 0.96 4.48
CA GLY A 29 -13.97 0.26 3.36
C GLY A 29 -15.10 1.05 2.70
N LEU A 30 -15.57 2.15 3.32
CA LEU A 30 -16.61 3.00 2.76
C LEU A 30 -16.01 4.25 2.07
N PRO A 31 -16.74 4.85 1.11
CA PRO A 31 -16.24 5.98 0.34
C PRO A 31 -16.18 7.25 1.20
N VAL A 32 -14.96 7.68 1.52
CA VAL A 32 -14.70 8.93 2.24
C VAL A 32 -13.42 9.56 1.75
N GLY A 33 -13.40 10.86 1.70
CA GLY A 33 -12.23 11.69 1.53
C GLY A 33 -12.22 12.78 2.59
N ALA A 34 -11.03 13.19 3.00
CA ALA A 34 -10.86 14.32 3.90
C ALA A 34 -9.66 15.16 3.47
N TYR A 35 -9.67 16.40 3.85
CA TYR A 35 -8.54 17.30 3.76
C TYR A 35 -8.46 18.15 5.00
N GLY A 36 -7.27 18.59 5.32
CA GLY A 36 -7.01 19.46 6.46
C GLY A 36 -5.62 20.07 6.33
N GLY A 37 -5.27 20.96 7.23
CA GLY A 37 -3.97 21.61 7.20
C GLY A 37 -3.91 22.86 8.06
N LYS A 38 -3.00 23.78 7.72
CA LYS A 38 -2.79 25.01 8.46
C LYS A 38 -4.08 25.84 8.56
N ALA A 39 -4.33 26.40 9.74
CA ALA A 39 -5.55 27.14 10.04
C ALA A 39 -5.80 28.32 9.08
N GLU A 40 -4.75 28.95 8.58
CA GLU A 40 -4.84 30.05 7.61
C GLU A 40 -5.53 29.64 6.31
N TYR A 41 -5.27 28.44 5.83
CA TYR A 41 -5.94 27.89 4.64
C TYR A 41 -7.32 27.34 4.95
N MET A 42 -7.46 26.62 6.07
CA MET A 42 -8.74 25.99 6.42
C MET A 42 -9.82 27.01 6.77
N ARG A 43 -9.46 28.19 7.31
CA ARG A 43 -10.41 29.28 7.55
C ARG A 43 -10.97 29.92 6.29
N ARG A 44 -10.40 29.64 5.11
CA ARG A 44 -10.96 30.10 3.84
C ARG A 44 -12.19 29.30 3.42
N ILE A 45 -12.43 28.13 4.04
CA ILE A 45 -13.59 27.31 3.73
C ILE A 45 -14.86 27.91 4.35
N SER A 46 -15.93 27.94 3.53
CA SER A 46 -17.26 28.38 3.97
C SER A 46 -17.77 27.54 5.18
N PRO A 47 -18.46 28.13 6.16
CA PRO A 47 -18.96 29.50 6.21
C PRO A 47 -17.96 30.55 6.75
N SER A 48 -16.77 30.12 7.20
CA SER A 48 -15.78 31.04 7.78
C SER A 48 -15.07 31.89 6.72
N GLY A 49 -14.98 31.40 5.49
CA GLY A 49 -14.34 32.05 4.35
C GLY A 49 -15.19 32.00 3.09
N ASP A 50 -14.56 32.36 1.97
CA ASP A 50 -15.18 32.52 0.67
C ASP A 50 -15.08 31.30 -0.25
N VAL A 51 -14.35 30.25 0.18
CA VAL A 51 -14.20 29.02 -0.60
C VAL A 51 -15.33 28.06 -0.31
N TYR A 52 -16.21 27.87 -1.30
CA TYR A 52 -17.31 26.90 -1.20
C TYR A 52 -16.81 25.46 -1.30
N GLN A 53 -17.30 24.61 -0.41
CA GLN A 53 -17.09 23.17 -0.43
C GLN A 53 -18.38 22.46 -0.02
N ALA A 54 -18.82 21.50 -0.81
CA ALA A 54 -19.95 20.63 -0.49
C ALA A 54 -19.74 19.25 -1.09
N GLY A 55 -20.37 18.26 -0.49
CA GLY A 55 -20.39 16.89 -1.00
C GLY A 55 -21.58 16.14 -0.40
N THR A 56 -22.40 15.53 -1.24
CA THR A 56 -23.63 14.83 -0.82
C THR A 56 -23.36 13.78 0.26
N LEU A 57 -22.22 13.08 0.18
CA LEU A 57 -21.81 12.05 1.14
C LEU A 57 -20.93 12.57 2.28
N SER A 58 -20.66 13.88 2.34
CA SER A 58 -19.84 14.46 3.42
C SER A 58 -20.49 14.18 4.77
N GLY A 59 -19.72 13.61 5.70
CA GLY A 59 -20.22 13.26 7.02
C GLY A 59 -21.23 12.12 7.06
N ASN A 60 -21.31 11.30 6.01
CA ASN A 60 -22.19 10.12 6.00
C ASN A 60 -21.95 9.27 7.26
N PRO A 61 -23.01 9.01 8.08
CA PRO A 61 -22.82 8.37 9.39
C PRO A 61 -22.22 6.97 9.33
N LEU A 62 -22.50 6.19 8.30
CA LEU A 62 -21.91 4.85 8.14
C LEU A 62 -20.40 4.96 7.84
N ALA A 63 -20.00 5.87 6.94
CA ALA A 63 -18.60 6.10 6.62
C ALA A 63 -17.84 6.67 7.83
N MET A 64 -18.47 7.54 8.62
CA MET A 64 -17.86 8.08 9.86
C MET A 64 -17.69 6.99 10.91
N ALA A 65 -18.68 6.14 11.13
CA ALA A 65 -18.60 5.02 12.08
C ALA A 65 -17.53 3.99 11.67
N ALA A 66 -17.50 3.58 10.39
CA ALA A 66 -16.51 2.64 9.88
C ALA A 66 -15.08 3.22 9.93
N GLY A 67 -14.93 4.48 9.56
CA GLY A 67 -13.65 5.21 9.65
C GLY A 67 -13.15 5.32 11.09
N LEU A 68 -14.01 5.70 12.03
CA LEU A 68 -13.66 5.77 13.46
C LEU A 68 -13.22 4.42 14.01
N ALA A 69 -13.95 3.34 13.69
CA ALA A 69 -13.57 1.99 14.09
C ALA A 69 -12.20 1.59 13.53
N THR A 70 -11.97 1.80 12.23
CA THR A 70 -10.69 1.51 11.58
C THR A 70 -9.53 2.31 12.17
N LEU A 71 -9.68 3.61 12.33
CA LEU A 71 -8.63 4.46 12.90
C LEU A 71 -8.34 4.11 14.38
N SER A 72 -9.35 3.69 15.13
CA SER A 72 -9.18 3.24 16.51
C SER A 72 -8.36 1.94 16.62
N LEU A 73 -8.53 1.02 15.65
CA LEU A 73 -7.70 -0.18 15.53
C LEU A 73 -6.27 0.18 15.11
N LEU A 74 -6.11 0.99 14.07
CA LEU A 74 -4.80 1.39 13.56
C LEU A 74 -3.95 2.14 14.59
N LYS A 75 -4.58 2.95 15.45
CA LYS A 75 -3.90 3.66 16.54
C LYS A 75 -3.18 2.72 17.51
N LYS A 76 -3.70 1.49 17.67
CA LYS A 76 -3.15 0.45 18.55
C LYS A 76 -2.26 -0.56 17.84
N SER A 77 -2.15 -0.45 16.51
CA SER A 77 -1.44 -1.42 15.68
C SER A 77 0.05 -1.11 15.63
N ASP A 78 0.87 -2.16 15.65
CA ASP A 78 2.33 -2.06 15.58
C ASP A 78 2.79 -2.05 14.12
N TYR A 79 2.98 -0.86 13.57
CA TYR A 79 3.47 -0.65 12.21
C TYR A 79 4.90 -1.17 12.00
N ALA A 80 5.74 -1.09 13.03
CA ALA A 80 7.12 -1.57 12.93
C ALA A 80 7.17 -3.10 12.83
N ALA A 81 6.33 -3.80 13.61
CA ALA A 81 6.20 -5.24 13.51
C ALA A 81 5.67 -5.68 12.14
N LEU A 82 4.67 -4.99 11.58
CA LEU A 82 4.18 -5.28 10.22
C LEU A 82 5.28 -5.07 9.18
N GLU A 83 6.00 -3.96 9.25
CA GLU A 83 7.11 -3.66 8.33
C GLU A 83 8.20 -4.75 8.40
N ALA A 84 8.59 -5.17 9.59
CA ALA A 84 9.56 -6.25 9.79
C ALA A 84 9.10 -7.59 9.21
N ARG A 85 7.80 -7.91 9.31
CA ARG A 85 7.21 -9.11 8.69
C ARG A 85 7.27 -9.05 7.16
N VAL A 86 6.91 -7.92 6.58
CA VAL A 86 6.96 -7.72 5.12
C VAL A 86 8.40 -7.74 4.62
N GLU A 87 9.34 -7.24 5.42
CA GLU A 87 10.76 -7.31 5.09
C GLU A 87 11.27 -8.76 5.03
N ARG A 88 10.95 -9.59 6.03
CA ARG A 88 11.31 -11.03 6.00
C ARG A 88 10.69 -11.71 4.79
N PHE A 89 9.38 -11.55 4.61
CA PHE A 89 8.65 -12.11 3.48
C PHE A 89 9.26 -11.72 2.12
N SER A 90 9.64 -10.47 1.95
CA SER A 90 10.24 -9.99 0.69
C SER A 90 11.60 -10.62 0.43
N ARG A 91 12.42 -10.82 1.48
CA ARG A 91 13.71 -11.54 1.35
C ARG A 91 13.50 -13.00 0.98
N ASP A 92 12.59 -13.68 1.67
CA ASP A 92 12.28 -15.09 1.39
C ASP A 92 11.76 -15.25 -0.04
N LEU A 93 10.99 -14.28 -0.53
CA LEU A 93 10.49 -14.26 -1.90
C LEU A 93 11.63 -14.03 -2.91
N GLU A 94 12.57 -13.10 -2.64
CA GLU A 94 13.77 -12.89 -3.47
C GLU A 94 14.64 -14.15 -3.53
N ASP A 95 14.78 -14.87 -2.41
CA ASP A 95 15.52 -16.12 -2.35
C ASP A 95 14.89 -17.19 -3.23
N ILE A 96 13.57 -17.31 -3.26
CA ILE A 96 12.84 -18.23 -4.14
C ILE A 96 13.13 -17.92 -5.62
N PHE A 97 13.05 -16.66 -6.02
CA PHE A 97 13.36 -16.27 -7.40
C PHE A 97 14.82 -16.58 -7.76
N ARG A 98 15.75 -16.32 -6.84
CA ARG A 98 17.17 -16.62 -7.03
C ARG A 98 17.42 -18.13 -7.16
N GLU A 99 16.80 -18.97 -6.32
CA GLU A 99 16.89 -20.43 -6.38
C GLU A 99 16.38 -20.99 -7.73
N LYS A 100 15.40 -20.33 -8.33
CA LYS A 100 14.82 -20.67 -9.63
C LYS A 100 15.54 -20.04 -10.82
N GLY A 101 16.59 -19.27 -10.58
CA GLY A 101 17.35 -18.59 -11.65
C GLY A 101 16.59 -17.46 -12.34
N VAL A 102 15.55 -16.90 -11.70
CA VAL A 102 14.75 -15.80 -12.23
C VAL A 102 15.22 -14.49 -11.64
N ALA A 103 15.64 -13.58 -12.51
CA ALA A 103 16.12 -12.26 -12.09
C ALA A 103 14.96 -11.33 -11.71
N VAL A 104 14.95 -10.89 -10.47
CA VAL A 104 13.99 -9.90 -9.99
C VAL A 104 14.65 -8.86 -9.09
N LYS A 105 13.99 -7.71 -8.95
CA LYS A 105 14.23 -6.72 -7.91
C LYS A 105 12.94 -6.51 -7.14
N ILE A 106 12.99 -6.54 -5.82
CA ILE A 106 11.83 -6.25 -4.98
C ILE A 106 12.09 -4.93 -4.25
N HIS A 107 11.29 -3.90 -4.60
CA HIS A 107 11.28 -2.65 -3.85
C HIS A 107 10.21 -2.68 -2.78
N ARG A 108 10.54 -2.18 -1.61
CA ARG A 108 9.69 -2.22 -0.44
C ARG A 108 9.64 -0.86 0.27
N LEU A 109 8.45 -0.49 0.73
CA LEU A 109 8.23 0.63 1.63
C LEU A 109 7.13 0.28 2.63
N ALA A 110 7.47 0.21 3.91
CA ALA A 110 6.54 -0.20 4.97
C ALA A 110 5.89 -1.57 4.65
N SER A 111 4.56 -1.60 4.56
CA SER A 111 3.79 -2.81 4.22
C SER A 111 3.51 -2.98 2.72
N MET A 112 4.20 -2.25 1.88
CA MET A 112 4.05 -2.29 0.42
C MET A 112 5.31 -2.85 -0.22
N PHE A 113 5.14 -3.65 -1.30
CA PHE A 113 6.26 -4.11 -2.12
C PHE A 113 5.85 -4.25 -3.58
N THR A 114 6.84 -4.18 -4.47
CA THR A 114 6.65 -4.40 -5.91
C THR A 114 7.75 -5.31 -6.43
N ILE A 115 7.38 -6.31 -7.23
CA ILE A 115 8.30 -7.26 -7.86
C ILE A 115 8.56 -6.78 -9.29
N PHE A 116 9.80 -6.46 -9.60
CA PHE A 116 10.24 -6.08 -10.92
C PHE A 116 11.04 -7.23 -11.55
N PHE A 117 10.57 -7.80 -12.65
CA PHE A 117 11.28 -8.83 -13.40
C PHE A 117 12.39 -8.17 -14.23
N THR A 118 13.58 -8.10 -13.65
CA THR A 118 14.77 -7.47 -14.23
C THR A 118 16.00 -7.81 -13.44
N ASP A 119 17.17 -7.81 -14.06
CA ASP A 119 18.48 -7.83 -13.40
C ASP A 119 19.04 -6.40 -13.18
N GLY A 120 18.46 -5.41 -13.88
CA GLY A 120 18.86 -4.01 -13.84
C GLY A 120 18.49 -3.29 -12.54
N GLU A 121 19.10 -2.15 -12.30
CA GLU A 121 18.75 -1.27 -11.20
C GLU A 121 17.48 -0.46 -11.52
N ILE A 122 16.61 -0.30 -10.52
CA ILE A 122 15.36 0.48 -10.62
C ILE A 122 15.51 1.75 -9.78
N LYS A 123 15.61 2.90 -10.42
CA LYS A 123 15.71 4.23 -9.77
C LYS A 123 14.50 5.12 -10.03
N ASN A 124 13.82 4.90 -11.13
CA ASN A 124 12.73 5.75 -11.59
C ASN A 124 11.76 4.97 -12.51
N PHE A 125 10.68 5.62 -12.92
CA PHE A 125 9.66 5.00 -13.75
C PHE A 125 10.15 4.60 -15.16
N ALA A 126 11.18 5.29 -15.70
CA ALA A 126 11.75 4.88 -16.98
C ALA A 126 12.45 3.52 -16.89
N ASP A 127 13.03 3.19 -15.73
CA ASP A 127 13.63 1.87 -15.50
C ASP A 127 12.54 0.80 -15.32
N VAL A 128 11.46 1.11 -14.60
CA VAL A 128 10.30 0.20 -14.47
C VAL A 128 9.73 -0.19 -15.83
N LYS A 129 9.68 0.73 -16.81
CA LYS A 129 9.19 0.44 -18.16
C LYS A 129 10.07 -0.52 -18.98
N LYS A 130 11.30 -0.77 -18.54
CA LYS A 130 12.22 -1.74 -19.17
C LYS A 130 12.10 -3.15 -18.60
N CYS A 131 11.36 -3.32 -17.46
CA CYS A 131 11.15 -4.60 -16.85
C CYS A 131 10.30 -5.52 -17.74
N ASP A 132 10.50 -6.83 -17.58
CA ASP A 132 9.75 -7.83 -18.33
C ASP A 132 8.32 -7.96 -17.79
N ALA A 133 7.40 -7.24 -18.42
CA ALA A 133 5.98 -7.26 -18.08
C ALA A 133 5.30 -8.58 -18.47
N GLU A 134 5.82 -9.29 -19.46
CA GLU A 134 5.27 -10.59 -19.88
C GLU A 134 5.62 -11.69 -18.88
N ALA A 135 6.86 -11.70 -18.37
CA ALA A 135 7.26 -12.60 -17.29
C ALA A 135 6.43 -12.34 -16.02
N TYR A 136 6.20 -11.07 -15.66
CA TYR A 136 5.30 -10.74 -14.57
C TYR A 136 3.88 -11.27 -14.80
N ALA A 137 3.32 -11.07 -15.99
CA ALA A 137 1.97 -11.54 -16.33
C ALA A 137 1.86 -13.06 -16.29
N ALA A 138 2.91 -13.79 -16.70
CA ALA A 138 2.97 -15.24 -16.57
C ALA A 138 2.99 -15.68 -15.11
N PHE A 139 3.83 -15.05 -14.28
CA PHE A 139 3.90 -15.28 -12.84
C PHE A 139 2.56 -14.99 -12.17
N PHE A 140 1.92 -13.85 -12.46
CA PHE A 140 0.59 -13.50 -11.94
C PHE A 140 -0.45 -14.60 -12.23
N ARG A 141 -0.52 -15.10 -13.48
CA ARG A 141 -1.48 -16.15 -13.84
C ARG A 141 -1.26 -17.42 -13.02
N LYS A 142 -0.02 -17.88 -12.89
CA LYS A 142 0.34 -19.06 -12.11
C LYS A 142 0.09 -18.86 -10.61
N MET A 143 0.39 -17.67 -10.05
CA MET A 143 0.05 -17.35 -8.66
C MET A 143 -1.45 -17.48 -8.41
N ARG A 144 -2.28 -16.97 -9.34
CA ARG A 144 -3.73 -17.09 -9.25
C ARG A 144 -4.20 -18.54 -9.35
N GLU A 145 -3.62 -19.35 -10.22
CA GLU A 145 -3.89 -20.78 -10.31
C GLU A 145 -3.52 -21.53 -9.01
N ASN A 146 -2.50 -21.07 -8.31
CA ASN A 146 -2.09 -21.54 -6.98
C ASN A 146 -2.86 -20.90 -5.82
N GLY A 147 -3.95 -20.16 -6.08
CA GLY A 147 -4.84 -19.61 -5.08
C GLY A 147 -4.38 -18.29 -4.44
N ILE A 148 -3.38 -17.63 -5.02
CA ILE A 148 -2.89 -16.33 -4.55
C ILE A 148 -3.17 -15.25 -5.59
N PHE A 149 -3.93 -14.24 -5.19
CA PHE A 149 -4.22 -13.10 -6.03
C PHE A 149 -3.27 -11.93 -5.67
N ILE A 150 -2.38 -11.61 -6.60
CA ILE A 150 -1.52 -10.41 -6.55
C ILE A 150 -2.04 -9.37 -7.54
N ALA A 151 -1.44 -8.19 -7.59
CA ALA A 151 -1.83 -7.16 -8.57
C ALA A 151 -1.66 -7.68 -10.02
N PRO A 152 -2.64 -7.48 -10.92
CA PRO A 152 -2.58 -8.00 -12.29
C PRO A 152 -1.58 -7.28 -13.19
N SER A 153 -1.13 -6.09 -12.81
CA SER A 153 -0.19 -5.27 -13.56
C SER A 153 1.16 -5.17 -12.85
N ALA A 154 2.26 -5.31 -13.61
CA ALA A 154 3.62 -5.07 -13.14
C ALA A 154 3.87 -3.64 -12.63
N PHE A 155 2.98 -2.70 -12.94
CA PHE A 155 3.04 -1.30 -12.50
C PHE A 155 2.28 -1.03 -11.21
N GLU A 156 1.71 -2.07 -10.60
CA GLU A 156 0.98 -1.95 -9.33
C GLU A 156 1.80 -2.49 -8.17
N THR A 157 1.50 -1.96 -6.98
CA THR A 157 2.16 -2.34 -5.74
C THR A 157 1.29 -3.33 -4.97
N ALA A 158 1.89 -4.42 -4.52
CA ALA A 158 1.27 -5.34 -3.57
C ALA A 158 1.23 -4.70 -2.17
N MET A 159 0.14 -4.94 -1.46
CA MET A 159 -0.13 -4.29 -0.18
C MET A 159 -0.51 -5.32 0.87
N VAL A 160 0.25 -5.33 1.96
CA VAL A 160 -0.01 -6.18 3.13
C VAL A 160 -0.71 -5.36 4.22
N SER A 161 -1.57 -6.00 4.98
CA SER A 161 -2.28 -5.40 6.10
C SER A 161 -2.06 -6.18 7.39
N PHE A 162 -2.52 -5.63 8.51
CA PHE A 162 -2.49 -6.30 9.82
C PHE A 162 -3.36 -7.57 9.87
N ALA A 163 -4.27 -7.75 8.91
CA ALA A 163 -5.11 -8.94 8.83
C ALA A 163 -4.40 -10.18 8.25
N HIS A 164 -3.29 -9.99 7.52
CA HIS A 164 -2.51 -11.11 7.00
C HIS A 164 -1.78 -11.83 8.13
N THR A 165 -1.92 -13.16 8.14
CA THR A 165 -1.31 -14.05 9.13
C THR A 165 0.05 -14.58 8.64
N GLU A 166 0.81 -15.25 9.49
CA GLU A 166 2.03 -15.96 9.08
C GLU A 166 1.71 -17.11 8.12
N GLU A 167 0.53 -17.72 8.22
CA GLU A 167 0.07 -18.74 7.30
C GLU A 167 -0.16 -18.17 5.89
N ASP A 168 -0.72 -16.95 5.78
CA ASP A 168 -0.90 -16.28 4.49
C ASP A 168 0.44 -16.02 3.81
N PHE A 169 1.46 -15.60 4.55
CA PHE A 169 2.82 -15.45 4.03
C PHE A 169 3.40 -16.78 3.58
N ALA A 170 3.33 -17.82 4.41
CA ALA A 170 3.84 -19.14 4.07
C ALA A 170 3.17 -19.70 2.81
N ARG A 171 1.85 -19.62 2.71
CA ARG A 171 1.09 -20.05 1.52
C ARG A 171 1.48 -19.24 0.28
N THR A 172 1.74 -17.95 0.42
CA THR A 172 2.17 -17.10 -0.70
C THR A 172 3.55 -17.49 -1.21
N LEU A 173 4.51 -17.75 -0.30
CA LEU A 173 5.84 -18.23 -0.68
C LEU A 173 5.80 -19.59 -1.36
N GLU A 174 4.99 -20.52 -0.86
CA GLU A 174 4.81 -21.84 -1.47
C GLU A 174 4.17 -21.71 -2.88
N ALA A 175 3.16 -20.87 -3.04
CA ALA A 175 2.58 -20.58 -4.34
C ALA A 175 3.61 -19.97 -5.30
N ALA A 176 4.47 -19.07 -4.82
CA ALA A 176 5.55 -18.51 -5.63
C ALA A 176 6.52 -19.59 -6.12
N ARG A 177 6.93 -20.54 -5.25
CA ARG A 177 7.79 -21.69 -5.64
C ARG A 177 7.19 -22.54 -6.75
N ARG A 178 5.86 -22.73 -6.73
CA ARG A 178 5.13 -23.50 -7.76
C ARG A 178 4.87 -22.71 -9.04
N SER A 179 4.96 -21.39 -8.95
CA SER A 179 4.63 -20.48 -10.05
C SER A 179 5.83 -20.13 -10.94
N LEU A 180 7.02 -20.54 -10.54
CA LEU A 180 8.29 -20.39 -11.24
C LEU A 180 8.76 -21.71 -11.81
#